data_8928dca4aa5ee5d7c450ebba9ccf966d
#
_entry.id   8928dca4aa5ee5d7c450ebba9ccf966d
#
_cell.length_a   1.000
_cell.length_b   1.000
_cell.length_c   1.000
_cell.angle_alpha   90.00
_cell.angle_beta   90.00
_cell.angle_gamma   90.00
#
_symmetry.space_group_name_H-M   'P 1'
#
loop_
_entity.id
_entity.type
_entity.pdbx_description
1 polymer ?
#
loop_
_entity_poly.entity_id
_entity_poly.type
_entity_poly.pdbx_seq_one_letter_code
_entity_poly.pdbx_strand_id
1 'polypeptide(L)'
;MSHHVVEYGQMSFDCFCKICHEKGVAVIVDAASEYDLRTFINHGADVVIYSSHKFLGGPTAGIVAGSSDLIQAGYMQNIGIGRVMKVGKESIFGAIAALQAWKVRDHNAIREKETSALRLWKKIAISFDGVQAEVVDDSTHNPLSRLKISINKEIFKSSAASVATALSSCKIPIIVRDHEIELGYFYLDPCNLADGHAELVSSSLQNVLQNALKKPLPEVDLDKYRNSSIQGYLDWK
;
A
#
# COMPACT_ATOMS: atom_id res chain seq x y z
N MET A 1 16.69 5.76 7.24
CA MET A 1 15.55 5.67 8.17
C MET A 1 14.38 5.07 7.43
N SER A 2 13.72 4.07 7.97
CA SER A 2 12.50 3.51 7.37
C SER A 2 11.30 4.23 7.97
N HIS A 3 10.39 4.69 7.14
CA HIS A 3 9.21 5.44 7.56
C HIS A 3 7.99 4.54 7.89
N HIS A 4 8.12 3.23 7.68
CA HIS A 4 7.02 2.30 7.92
C HIS A 4 6.81 1.92 9.39
N VAL A 5 7.74 2.25 10.26
CA VAL A 5 7.61 1.97 11.70
C VAL A 5 7.24 3.26 12.40
N VAL A 6 5.98 3.38 12.75
CA VAL A 6 5.48 4.48 13.60
C VAL A 6 5.56 4.03 15.05
N GLU A 7 6.51 4.58 15.78
CA GLU A 7 6.61 4.38 17.22
C GLU A 7 6.26 5.67 17.95
N TYR A 8 5.35 5.57 18.91
CA TYR A 8 4.95 6.72 19.73
C TYR A 8 6.10 7.19 20.63
N GLY A 9 6.25 8.51 20.74
CA GLY A 9 7.28 9.13 21.60
C GLY A 9 8.66 9.24 20.98
N GLN A 10 8.80 9.00 19.67
CA GLN A 10 10.07 9.18 18.99
C GLN A 10 10.40 10.62 18.67
N MET A 11 11.69 10.85 18.40
CA MET A 11 12.24 12.12 17.93
C MET A 11 11.60 12.54 16.60
N SER A 12 11.24 13.82 16.48
CA SER A 12 10.77 14.36 15.21
C SER A 12 11.83 14.25 14.13
N PHE A 13 11.39 14.14 12.86
CA PHE A 13 12.30 14.01 11.72
C PHE A 13 13.27 15.20 11.61
N ASP A 14 12.79 16.44 11.84
CA ASP A 14 13.63 17.65 11.84
C ASP A 14 14.72 17.58 12.89
N CYS A 15 14.37 17.12 14.11
CA CYS A 15 15.33 16.98 15.20
C CYS A 15 16.39 15.92 14.86
N PHE A 16 15.96 14.82 14.26
CA PHE A 16 16.87 13.77 13.78
C PHE A 16 17.85 14.31 12.74
N CYS A 17 17.35 15.01 11.72
CA CYS A 17 18.20 15.62 10.68
C CYS A 17 19.22 16.59 11.29
N LYS A 18 18.77 17.46 12.20
CA LYS A 18 19.64 18.42 12.88
C LYS A 18 20.79 17.74 13.62
N ILE A 19 20.50 16.71 14.41
CA ILE A 19 21.51 15.97 15.17
C ILE A 19 22.51 15.29 14.23
N CYS A 20 22.05 14.70 13.14
CA CYS A 20 22.92 14.07 12.13
C CYS A 20 23.86 15.12 11.49
N HIS A 21 23.30 16.25 11.07
CA HIS A 21 24.09 17.33 10.44
C HIS A 21 25.11 17.95 11.40
N GLU A 22 24.78 18.13 12.68
CA GLU A 22 25.74 18.58 13.71
C GLU A 22 26.94 17.62 13.86
N LYS A 23 26.78 16.36 13.45
CA LYS A 23 27.85 15.35 13.42
C LYS A 23 28.47 15.15 12.04
N GLY A 24 28.08 15.96 11.05
CA GLY A 24 28.57 15.83 9.67
C GLY A 24 28.08 14.56 8.96
N VAL A 25 26.92 13.99 9.39
CA VAL A 25 26.35 12.77 8.83
C VAL A 25 25.16 13.12 7.95
N ALA A 26 25.19 12.65 6.70
CA ALA A 26 24.09 12.82 5.77
C ALA A 26 22.89 11.92 6.12
N VAL A 27 21.67 12.43 5.89
CA VAL A 27 20.41 11.73 6.14
C VAL A 27 19.83 11.23 4.82
N ILE A 28 19.71 9.90 4.69
CA ILE A 28 19.06 9.24 3.55
C ILE A 28 17.73 8.64 4.02
N VAL A 29 16.65 8.97 3.33
CA VAL A 29 15.29 8.52 3.66
C VAL A 29 14.81 7.54 2.60
N ASP A 30 14.38 6.36 3.02
CA ASP A 30 13.57 5.47 2.20
C ASP A 30 12.09 5.86 2.34
N ALA A 31 11.60 6.59 1.34
CA ALA A 31 10.22 7.04 1.20
C ALA A 31 9.49 6.30 0.06
N ALA A 32 9.85 5.03 -0.15
CA ALA A 32 9.31 4.24 -1.26
C ALA A 32 7.79 4.08 -1.23
N SER A 33 7.15 4.23 -0.08
CA SER A 33 5.69 4.12 0.09
C SER A 33 5.04 5.42 0.56
N GLU A 34 5.70 6.55 0.37
CA GLU A 34 5.19 7.85 0.76
C GLU A 34 4.54 8.56 -0.42
N TYR A 35 3.45 9.28 -0.12
CA TYR A 35 2.69 10.02 -1.12
C TYR A 35 3.34 11.37 -1.45
N ASP A 36 3.86 12.07 -0.44
CA ASP A 36 4.48 13.38 -0.61
C ASP A 36 5.92 13.25 -1.13
N LEU A 37 6.21 13.94 -2.23
CA LEU A 37 7.53 13.90 -2.88
C LEU A 37 8.49 15.01 -2.41
N ARG A 38 8.10 15.85 -1.45
CA ARG A 38 8.89 17.04 -1.06
C ARG A 38 9.14 17.16 0.44
N THR A 39 8.25 16.64 1.25
CA THR A 39 8.27 16.85 2.71
C THR A 39 9.63 16.49 3.31
N PHE A 40 10.19 15.34 3.00
CA PHE A 40 11.47 14.91 3.61
C PHE A 40 12.65 15.82 3.22
N ILE A 41 12.73 16.23 1.97
CA ILE A 41 13.77 17.18 1.52
C ILE A 41 13.59 18.54 2.22
N ASN A 42 12.37 19.04 2.31
CA ASN A 42 12.07 20.31 2.95
C ASN A 42 12.38 20.30 4.47
N HIS A 43 12.35 19.13 5.09
CA HIS A 43 12.62 18.91 6.51
C HIS A 43 14.06 18.41 6.79
N GLY A 44 14.94 18.48 5.79
CA GLY A 44 16.38 18.30 6.01
C GLY A 44 16.96 16.96 5.58
N ALA A 45 16.23 16.11 4.84
CA ALA A 45 16.85 14.95 4.22
C ALA A 45 17.83 15.37 3.13
N ASP A 46 19.01 14.77 3.11
CA ASP A 46 20.00 15.00 2.06
C ASP A 46 19.69 14.20 0.80
N VAL A 47 19.13 13.00 0.97
CA VAL A 47 18.69 12.13 -0.13
C VAL A 47 17.38 11.45 0.27
N VAL A 48 16.46 11.35 -0.69
CA VAL A 48 15.19 10.61 -0.54
C VAL A 48 15.03 9.63 -1.70
N ILE A 49 14.56 8.43 -1.39
CA ILE A 49 14.33 7.36 -2.35
C ILE A 49 12.82 7.09 -2.45
N TYR A 50 12.26 7.23 -3.65
CA TYR A 50 10.85 6.98 -3.93
C TYR A 50 10.68 5.80 -4.88
N SER A 51 9.53 5.12 -4.82
CA SER A 51 9.14 4.12 -5.82
C SER A 51 8.30 4.75 -6.92
N SER A 52 8.69 4.54 -8.18
CA SER A 52 7.91 5.01 -9.33
C SER A 52 6.59 4.26 -9.51
N HIS A 53 6.55 2.96 -9.19
CA HIS A 53 5.41 2.06 -9.44
C HIS A 53 4.34 2.03 -8.35
N LYS A 54 4.49 2.81 -7.27
CA LYS A 54 3.47 2.91 -6.22
C LYS A 54 2.53 4.10 -6.51
N PHE A 55 2.48 5.11 -5.67
CA PHE A 55 1.57 6.25 -5.83
C PHE A 55 1.76 7.03 -7.12
N LEU A 56 2.98 7.10 -7.64
CA LEU A 56 3.25 7.76 -8.92
C LEU A 56 2.58 7.07 -10.11
N GLY A 57 2.37 5.74 -10.03
CA GLY A 57 1.75 4.96 -11.10
C GLY A 57 2.64 4.76 -12.32
N GLY A 58 3.96 4.84 -12.15
CA GLY A 58 4.96 4.60 -13.19
C GLY A 58 5.42 3.15 -13.25
N PRO A 59 6.42 2.83 -14.06
CA PRO A 59 7.03 1.51 -14.13
C PRO A 59 7.87 1.21 -12.88
N THR A 60 8.29 -0.05 -12.71
CA THR A 60 9.19 -0.46 -11.63
C THR A 60 10.53 0.23 -11.76
N ALA A 61 10.75 1.22 -10.92
CA ALA A 61 11.99 1.97 -10.80
C ALA A 61 12.08 2.65 -9.42
N GLY A 62 13.29 2.87 -8.94
CA GLY A 62 13.58 3.78 -7.83
C GLY A 62 13.88 5.17 -8.37
N ILE A 63 13.39 6.19 -7.69
CA ILE A 63 13.71 7.60 -7.94
C ILE A 63 14.51 8.09 -6.75
N VAL A 64 15.73 8.58 -7.01
CA VAL A 64 16.60 9.13 -5.97
C VAL A 64 16.70 10.64 -6.19
N ALA A 65 16.33 11.42 -5.18
CA ALA A 65 16.36 12.88 -5.20
C ALA A 65 17.13 13.40 -3.99
N GLY A 66 17.87 14.50 -4.15
CA GLY A 66 18.62 15.09 -3.04
C GLY A 66 19.77 15.99 -3.48
N SER A 67 20.76 16.16 -2.62
CA SER A 67 21.93 16.98 -2.90
C SER A 67 22.72 16.48 -4.10
N SER A 68 23.21 17.40 -4.93
CA SER A 68 23.90 17.09 -6.19
C SER A 68 25.06 16.14 -6.00
N ASP A 69 25.88 16.36 -4.98
CA ASP A 69 27.10 15.59 -4.73
C ASP A 69 26.78 14.12 -4.37
N LEU A 70 25.77 13.92 -3.51
CA LEU A 70 25.36 12.58 -3.11
C LEU A 70 24.64 11.84 -4.26
N ILE A 71 23.84 12.54 -5.07
CA ILE A 71 23.22 11.96 -6.26
C ILE A 71 24.29 11.56 -7.27
N GLN A 72 25.31 12.40 -7.50
CA GLN A 72 26.41 12.08 -8.39
C GLN A 72 27.22 10.88 -7.89
N ALA A 73 27.53 10.83 -6.59
CA ALA A 73 28.21 9.69 -5.98
C ALA A 73 27.40 8.40 -6.11
N GLY A 74 26.08 8.47 -5.87
CA GLY A 74 25.16 7.35 -6.08
C GLY A 74 25.11 6.89 -7.55
N TYR A 75 25.06 7.83 -8.49
CA TYR A 75 25.08 7.51 -9.92
C TYR A 75 26.36 6.79 -10.36
N MET A 76 27.51 7.16 -9.80
CA MET A 76 28.79 6.51 -10.08
C MET A 76 28.82 5.03 -9.68
N GLN A 77 27.96 4.60 -8.74
CA GLN A 77 27.83 3.19 -8.36
C GLN A 77 27.30 2.31 -9.52
N ASN A 78 26.68 2.90 -10.55
CA ASN A 78 26.31 2.19 -11.77
C ASN A 78 27.51 1.63 -12.56
N ILE A 79 28.73 2.09 -12.29
CA ILE A 79 29.96 1.56 -12.86
C ILE A 79 30.47 0.38 -12.02
N GLY A 80 30.20 0.40 -10.71
CA GLY A 80 30.62 -0.61 -9.73
C GLY A 80 29.48 -1.55 -9.30
N ILE A 81 29.24 -1.60 -8.00
CA ILE A 81 28.31 -2.55 -7.35
C ILE A 81 26.85 -2.39 -7.82
N GLY A 82 26.43 -1.18 -8.18
CA GLY A 82 25.09 -0.91 -8.70
C GLY A 82 24.84 -1.35 -10.14
N ARG A 83 25.87 -1.86 -10.84
CA ARG A 83 25.77 -2.22 -12.26
C ARG A 83 24.68 -3.22 -12.55
N VAL A 84 24.49 -4.20 -11.68
CA VAL A 84 23.48 -5.28 -11.84
C VAL A 84 22.05 -4.81 -11.59
N MET A 85 21.88 -3.68 -10.92
CA MET A 85 20.57 -3.11 -10.59
C MET A 85 20.18 -1.95 -11.51
N LYS A 86 20.89 -1.78 -12.62
CA LYS A 86 20.64 -0.71 -13.58
C LYS A 86 19.29 -0.87 -14.25
N VAL A 87 18.46 0.18 -14.19
CA VAL A 87 17.16 0.20 -14.88
C VAL A 87 17.32 0.45 -16.37
N GLY A 88 16.40 -0.09 -17.16
CA GLY A 88 16.31 0.14 -18.59
C GLY A 88 15.81 1.55 -18.94
N LYS A 89 16.04 1.97 -20.17
CA LYS A 89 15.61 3.29 -20.68
C LYS A 89 14.08 3.44 -20.62
N GLU A 90 13.35 2.35 -20.85
CA GLU A 90 11.89 2.28 -20.78
C GLU A 90 11.38 2.73 -19.39
N SER A 91 12.00 2.18 -18.34
CA SER A 91 11.66 2.54 -16.96
C SER A 91 12.05 3.99 -16.64
N ILE A 92 13.17 4.49 -17.19
CA ILE A 92 13.58 5.90 -17.00
C ILE A 92 12.54 6.84 -17.63
N PHE A 93 12.19 6.63 -18.91
CA PHE A 93 11.20 7.48 -19.59
C PHE A 93 9.82 7.36 -18.96
N GLY A 94 9.40 6.15 -18.56
CA GLY A 94 8.15 5.93 -17.86
C GLY A 94 8.10 6.63 -16.50
N ALA A 95 9.18 6.62 -15.72
CA ALA A 95 9.28 7.35 -14.46
C ALA A 95 9.21 8.88 -14.67
N ILE A 96 9.86 9.40 -15.70
CA ILE A 96 9.79 10.83 -16.07
C ILE A 96 8.34 11.21 -16.42
N ALA A 97 7.67 10.41 -17.25
CA ALA A 97 6.27 10.63 -17.60
C ALA A 97 5.34 10.59 -16.38
N ALA A 98 5.58 9.64 -15.46
CA ALA A 98 4.82 9.55 -14.20
C ALA A 98 5.00 10.79 -13.32
N LEU A 99 6.24 11.30 -13.19
CA LEU A 99 6.52 12.54 -12.46
C LEU A 99 5.87 13.78 -13.12
N GLN A 100 5.84 13.83 -14.45
CA GLN A 100 5.15 14.91 -15.16
C GLN A 100 3.63 14.84 -14.93
N ALA A 101 3.04 13.65 -15.03
CA ALA A 101 1.63 13.43 -14.73
C ALA A 101 1.28 13.77 -13.27
N TRP A 102 2.16 13.44 -12.33
CA TRP A 102 2.00 13.76 -10.91
C TRP A 102 1.84 15.26 -10.64
N LYS A 103 2.61 16.10 -11.34
CA LYS A 103 2.58 17.56 -11.16
C LYS A 103 1.23 18.21 -11.54
N VAL A 104 0.50 17.57 -12.46
CA VAL A 104 -0.78 18.10 -12.99
C VAL A 104 -1.99 17.29 -12.50
N ARG A 105 -1.75 16.27 -11.69
CA ARG A 105 -2.78 15.38 -11.15
C ARG A 105 -3.70 16.17 -10.21
N ASP A 106 -5.00 16.00 -10.37
CA ASP A 106 -5.98 16.50 -9.40
C ASP A 106 -6.04 15.52 -8.20
N HIS A 107 -5.22 15.81 -7.20
CA HIS A 107 -5.13 15.01 -6.00
C HIS A 107 -6.41 15.03 -5.16
N ASN A 108 -7.17 16.12 -5.19
CA ASN A 108 -8.45 16.24 -4.47
C ASN A 108 -9.51 15.34 -5.09
N ALA A 109 -9.66 15.37 -6.42
CA ALA A 109 -10.58 14.49 -7.12
C ALA A 109 -10.28 13.01 -6.88
N ILE A 110 -8.99 12.64 -6.78
CA ILE A 110 -8.59 11.26 -6.43
C ILE A 110 -9.05 10.92 -5.01
N ARG A 111 -8.82 11.78 -4.02
CA ARG A 111 -9.27 11.55 -2.62
C ARG A 111 -10.79 11.44 -2.52
N GLU A 112 -11.54 12.26 -3.26
CA GLU A 112 -13.00 12.16 -3.32
C GLU A 112 -13.48 10.83 -3.89
N LYS A 113 -12.84 10.37 -4.96
CA LYS A 113 -13.14 9.06 -5.59
C LYS A 113 -12.85 7.91 -4.63
N GLU A 114 -11.70 7.92 -3.95
CA GLU A 114 -11.34 6.92 -2.94
C GLU A 114 -12.30 6.94 -1.75
N THR A 115 -12.66 8.12 -1.25
CA THR A 115 -13.66 8.26 -0.19
C THR A 115 -15.02 7.69 -0.59
N SER A 116 -15.42 7.91 -1.85
CA SER A 116 -16.67 7.36 -2.39
C SER A 116 -16.65 5.83 -2.45
N ALA A 117 -15.52 5.24 -2.87
CA ALA A 117 -15.34 3.79 -2.84
C ALA A 117 -15.43 3.21 -1.41
N LEU A 118 -14.76 3.84 -0.44
CA LEU A 118 -14.81 3.43 0.96
C LEU A 118 -16.23 3.49 1.53
N ARG A 119 -17.00 4.53 1.22
CA ARG A 119 -18.41 4.64 1.63
C ARG A 119 -19.28 3.53 1.04
N LEU A 120 -19.07 3.23 -0.25
CA LEU A 120 -19.78 2.17 -0.95
C LEU A 120 -19.53 0.81 -0.30
N TRP A 121 -18.27 0.47 -0.08
CA TRP A 121 -17.89 -0.81 0.54
C TRP A 121 -18.33 -0.92 2.00
N LYS A 122 -18.19 0.17 2.76
CA LYS A 122 -18.65 0.22 4.16
C LYS A 122 -20.15 -0.07 4.26
N LYS A 123 -20.97 0.55 3.40
CA LYS A 123 -22.40 0.34 3.35
C LYS A 123 -22.76 -1.14 3.15
N ILE A 124 -22.03 -1.83 2.28
CA ILE A 124 -22.22 -3.27 2.05
C ILE A 124 -21.80 -4.07 3.28
N ALA A 125 -20.60 -3.84 3.79
CA ALA A 125 -20.04 -4.64 4.87
C ALA A 125 -20.93 -4.60 6.13
N ILE A 126 -21.35 -3.41 6.57
CA ILE A 126 -22.18 -3.25 7.78
C ILE A 126 -23.62 -3.76 7.65
N SER A 127 -24.06 -4.16 6.46
CA SER A 127 -25.40 -4.74 6.27
C SER A 127 -25.49 -6.22 6.66
N PHE A 128 -24.39 -6.81 7.15
CA PHE A 128 -24.31 -8.20 7.55
C PHE A 128 -24.03 -8.30 9.05
N ASP A 129 -24.85 -9.06 9.77
CA ASP A 129 -24.63 -9.31 11.19
C ASP A 129 -23.29 -10.02 11.43
N GLY A 130 -22.54 -9.54 12.42
CA GLY A 130 -21.21 -10.06 12.72
C GLY A 130 -20.08 -9.48 11.84
N VAL A 131 -20.40 -8.57 10.91
CA VAL A 131 -19.41 -7.83 10.12
C VAL A 131 -19.40 -6.36 10.54
N GLN A 132 -18.26 -5.87 10.95
CA GLN A 132 -18.03 -4.45 11.27
C GLN A 132 -17.11 -3.83 10.23
N ALA A 133 -17.29 -2.56 9.94
CA ALA A 133 -16.45 -1.83 9.01
C ALA A 133 -16.24 -0.39 9.47
N GLU A 134 -14.98 0.01 9.52
CA GLU A 134 -14.57 1.37 9.85
C GLU A 134 -13.57 1.91 8.85
N VAL A 135 -13.65 3.21 8.57
CA VAL A 135 -12.65 3.90 7.77
C VAL A 135 -11.53 4.32 8.71
N VAL A 136 -10.33 3.88 8.40
CA VAL A 136 -9.12 4.17 9.19
C VAL A 136 -8.10 4.91 8.33
N ASP A 137 -7.43 5.88 8.91
CA ASP A 137 -6.38 6.62 8.24
C ASP A 137 -5.11 5.78 8.11
N ASP A 138 -4.27 6.15 7.17
CA ASP A 138 -2.98 5.49 6.99
C ASP A 138 -2.07 5.70 8.20
N SER A 139 -1.52 4.63 8.74
CA SER A 139 -0.67 4.67 9.94
C SER A 139 0.64 5.44 9.73
N THR A 140 1.08 5.61 8.48
CA THR A 140 2.26 6.40 8.12
C THR A 140 1.92 7.82 7.67
N HIS A 141 0.69 8.28 7.95
CA HIS A 141 0.22 9.65 7.68
C HIS A 141 0.17 10.04 6.21
N ASN A 142 0.15 9.08 5.28
CA ASN A 142 -0.19 9.38 3.90
C ASN A 142 -1.65 9.89 3.82
N PRO A 143 -1.97 10.79 2.90
CA PRO A 143 -3.31 11.38 2.78
C PRO A 143 -4.31 10.41 2.13
N LEU A 144 -4.45 9.25 2.71
CA LEU A 144 -5.36 8.20 2.26
C LEU A 144 -5.92 7.45 3.47
N SER A 145 -7.08 6.83 3.27
CA SER A 145 -7.73 5.99 4.27
C SER A 145 -8.04 4.62 3.68
N ARG A 146 -8.25 3.64 4.55
CA ARG A 146 -8.64 2.26 4.17
C ARG A 146 -9.91 1.86 4.89
N LEU A 147 -10.62 0.89 4.35
CA LEU A 147 -11.74 0.27 5.04
C LEU A 147 -11.25 -0.97 5.77
N LYS A 148 -11.21 -0.91 7.10
CA LYS A 148 -11.01 -2.08 7.97
C LYS A 148 -12.31 -2.83 8.08
N ILE A 149 -12.32 -4.10 7.69
CA ILE A 149 -13.48 -5.01 7.82
C ILE A 149 -13.11 -6.06 8.86
N SER A 150 -13.82 -6.03 9.99
CA SER A 150 -13.67 -6.98 11.08
C SER A 150 -14.82 -7.97 11.08
N ILE A 151 -14.53 -9.26 11.25
CA ILE A 151 -15.50 -10.33 11.20
C ILE A 151 -15.54 -11.07 12.53
N ASN A 152 -16.67 -11.02 13.19
CA ASN A 152 -16.92 -11.83 14.37
C ASN A 152 -17.35 -13.25 13.94
N LYS A 153 -16.42 -14.20 14.00
CA LYS A 153 -16.63 -15.59 13.58
C LYS A 153 -17.79 -16.27 14.33
N GLU A 154 -18.02 -15.90 15.58
CA GLU A 154 -19.09 -16.49 16.39
C GLU A 154 -20.50 -16.10 15.90
N ILE A 155 -20.62 -14.91 15.32
CA ILE A 155 -21.89 -14.41 14.77
C ILE A 155 -21.98 -14.75 13.28
N PHE A 156 -21.00 -14.38 12.47
CA PHE A 156 -21.02 -14.53 11.01
C PHE A 156 -20.77 -15.97 10.53
N LYS A 157 -20.24 -16.86 11.40
CA LYS A 157 -19.93 -18.28 11.13
C LYS A 157 -18.88 -18.52 10.04
N SER A 158 -18.12 -17.50 9.66
CA SER A 158 -16.96 -17.60 8.78
C SER A 158 -15.86 -16.66 9.30
N SER A 159 -14.59 -17.00 9.09
CA SER A 159 -13.48 -16.19 9.54
C SER A 159 -13.14 -15.09 8.51
N ALA A 160 -12.37 -14.07 8.94
CA ALA A 160 -11.82 -13.06 8.02
C ALA A 160 -10.95 -13.69 6.93
N ALA A 161 -10.14 -14.69 7.29
CA ALA A 161 -9.32 -15.44 6.33
C ALA A 161 -10.15 -16.20 5.30
N SER A 162 -11.28 -16.81 5.72
CA SER A 162 -12.21 -17.48 4.80
C SER A 162 -12.82 -16.50 3.80
N VAL A 163 -13.22 -15.31 4.28
CA VAL A 163 -13.77 -14.25 3.40
C VAL A 163 -12.70 -13.71 2.46
N ALA A 164 -11.50 -13.44 2.92
CA ALA A 164 -10.38 -13.00 2.09
C ALA A 164 -10.04 -14.02 1.00
N THR A 165 -10.01 -15.31 1.34
CA THR A 165 -9.81 -16.41 0.39
C THR A 165 -10.94 -16.48 -0.64
N ALA A 166 -12.19 -16.32 -0.23
CA ALA A 166 -13.32 -16.30 -1.15
C ALA A 166 -13.27 -15.11 -2.11
N LEU A 167 -12.86 -13.92 -1.63
CA LEU A 167 -12.66 -12.73 -2.46
C LEU A 167 -11.52 -12.94 -3.48
N SER A 168 -10.40 -13.52 -3.08
CA SER A 168 -9.29 -13.83 -3.99
C SER A 168 -9.65 -14.90 -5.04
N SER A 169 -10.66 -15.71 -4.77
CA SER A 169 -11.16 -16.78 -5.67
C SER A 169 -12.29 -16.32 -6.59
N CYS A 170 -12.69 -15.04 -6.56
CA CYS A 170 -13.67 -14.50 -7.49
C CYS A 170 -13.18 -14.56 -8.93
N LYS A 171 -14.11 -14.50 -9.90
CA LYS A 171 -13.77 -14.46 -11.35
C LYS A 171 -12.75 -13.37 -11.68
N ILE A 172 -12.87 -12.21 -11.05
CA ILE A 172 -11.85 -11.18 -10.96
C ILE A 172 -11.39 -11.20 -9.52
N PRO A 173 -10.16 -11.64 -9.24
CA PRO A 173 -9.66 -11.76 -7.87
C PRO A 173 -9.61 -10.40 -7.15
N ILE A 174 -10.13 -10.36 -5.94
CA ILE A 174 -10.02 -9.22 -5.04
C ILE A 174 -9.00 -9.58 -3.96
N ILE A 175 -7.82 -9.00 -4.08
CA ILE A 175 -6.74 -9.20 -3.11
C ILE A 175 -6.84 -8.11 -2.06
N VAL A 176 -7.01 -8.51 -0.83
CA VAL A 176 -7.15 -7.61 0.33
C VAL A 176 -5.80 -7.40 1.03
N ARG A 177 -5.69 -6.39 1.90
CA ARG A 177 -4.54 -6.24 2.79
C ARG A 177 -4.83 -7.02 4.07
N ASP A 178 -4.10 -8.08 4.29
CA ASP A 178 -4.38 -9.15 5.26
C ASP A 178 -3.24 -9.42 6.24
N HIS A 179 -2.37 -8.41 6.48
CA HIS A 179 -1.16 -8.56 7.29
C HIS A 179 -1.44 -9.05 8.71
N GLU A 180 -2.62 -8.68 9.26
CA GLU A 180 -3.06 -9.06 10.60
C GLU A 180 -4.36 -9.90 10.56
N ILE A 181 -4.51 -10.76 9.55
CA ILE A 181 -5.73 -11.54 9.31
C ILE A 181 -6.10 -12.46 10.49
N GLU A 182 -5.13 -12.90 11.28
CA GLU A 182 -5.30 -13.68 12.50
C GLU A 182 -6.07 -12.93 13.59
N LEU A 183 -6.07 -11.60 13.55
CA LEU A 183 -6.84 -10.75 14.47
C LEU A 183 -8.30 -10.60 14.04
N GLY A 184 -8.73 -11.30 12.99
CA GLY A 184 -10.12 -11.34 12.53
C GLY A 184 -10.53 -10.19 11.63
N TYR A 185 -9.58 -9.48 11.00
CA TYR A 185 -9.86 -8.38 10.08
C TYR A 185 -8.91 -8.34 8.88
N PHE A 186 -9.33 -7.60 7.86
CA PHE A 186 -8.50 -7.22 6.70
C PHE A 186 -8.89 -5.81 6.25
N TYR A 187 -8.08 -5.23 5.35
CA TYR A 187 -8.38 -3.92 4.78
C TYR A 187 -8.67 -3.99 3.29
N LEU A 188 -9.62 -3.16 2.85
CA LEU A 188 -9.77 -2.79 1.45
C LEU A 188 -9.10 -1.43 1.25
N ASP A 189 -8.22 -1.37 0.26
CA ASP A 189 -7.44 -0.19 -0.09
C ASP A 189 -7.98 0.39 -1.41
N PRO A 190 -8.45 1.65 -1.45
CA PRO A 190 -9.02 2.25 -2.64
C PRO A 190 -7.97 2.84 -3.60
N CYS A 191 -6.67 2.78 -3.23
CA CYS A 191 -5.62 3.39 -4.02
C CYS A 191 -5.49 2.81 -5.43
N ASN A 192 -5.31 3.70 -6.40
CA ASN A 192 -5.03 3.35 -7.80
C ASN A 192 -6.08 2.47 -8.48
N LEU A 193 -7.32 2.49 -8.01
CA LEU A 193 -8.42 1.78 -8.66
C LEU A 193 -8.80 2.46 -9.99
N ALA A 194 -8.92 1.65 -11.04
CA ALA A 194 -9.49 2.09 -12.30
C ALA A 194 -11.01 2.33 -12.17
N ASP A 195 -11.57 3.03 -13.16
CA ASP A 195 -13.01 3.29 -13.21
C ASP A 195 -13.79 1.97 -13.25
N GLY A 196 -14.87 1.89 -12.46
CA GLY A 196 -15.71 0.70 -12.32
C GLY A 196 -15.16 -0.36 -11.33
N HIS A 197 -13.93 -0.25 -10.87
CA HIS A 197 -13.38 -1.25 -9.94
C HIS A 197 -13.97 -1.13 -8.54
N ALA A 198 -14.38 0.05 -8.09
CA ALA A 198 -15.04 0.21 -6.80
C ALA A 198 -16.37 -0.54 -6.75
N GLU A 199 -17.17 -0.48 -7.81
CA GLU A 199 -18.43 -1.20 -7.98
C GLU A 199 -18.22 -2.71 -8.10
N LEU A 200 -17.17 -3.13 -8.79
CA LEU A 200 -16.79 -4.53 -8.90
C LEU A 200 -16.43 -5.10 -7.53
N VAL A 201 -15.61 -4.41 -6.74
CA VAL A 201 -15.27 -4.81 -5.36
C VAL A 201 -16.53 -4.86 -4.52
N SER A 202 -17.42 -3.86 -4.62
CA SER A 202 -18.69 -3.81 -3.91
C SER A 202 -19.57 -5.03 -4.21
N SER A 203 -19.75 -5.35 -5.49
CA SER A 203 -20.57 -6.49 -5.92
C SER A 203 -19.96 -7.82 -5.48
N SER A 204 -18.65 -7.98 -5.59
CA SER A 204 -17.94 -9.19 -5.17
C SER A 204 -18.02 -9.37 -3.65
N LEU A 205 -17.79 -8.32 -2.87
CA LEU A 205 -17.91 -8.33 -1.41
C LEU A 205 -19.34 -8.74 -0.99
N GLN A 206 -20.36 -8.11 -1.58
CA GLN A 206 -21.75 -8.43 -1.30
C GLN A 206 -22.05 -9.91 -1.60
N ASN A 207 -21.66 -10.41 -2.75
CA ASN A 207 -21.90 -11.80 -3.16
C ASN A 207 -21.20 -12.79 -2.23
N VAL A 208 -19.94 -12.54 -1.85
CA VAL A 208 -19.20 -13.42 -0.94
C VAL A 208 -19.86 -13.45 0.43
N LEU A 209 -20.22 -12.28 1.00
CA LEU A 209 -20.88 -12.21 2.31
C LEU A 209 -22.28 -12.84 2.29
N GLN A 210 -23.08 -12.62 1.24
CA GLN A 210 -24.39 -13.26 1.09
C GLN A 210 -24.30 -14.79 0.97
N ASN A 211 -23.30 -15.29 0.24
CA ASN A 211 -23.09 -16.73 0.10
C ASN A 211 -22.62 -17.35 1.42
N ALA A 212 -21.78 -16.65 2.18
CA ALA A 212 -21.32 -17.08 3.49
C ALA A 212 -22.46 -17.20 4.51
N LEU A 213 -23.50 -16.34 4.43
CA LEU A 213 -24.71 -16.47 5.25
C LEU A 213 -25.52 -17.71 4.91
N LYS A 214 -25.59 -18.07 3.63
CA LYS A 214 -26.34 -19.28 3.19
C LYS A 214 -25.62 -20.56 3.59
N LYS A 215 -24.31 -20.55 3.51
CA LYS A 215 -23.43 -21.67 3.85
C LYS A 215 -22.09 -21.11 4.34
N PRO A 216 -21.68 -21.41 5.59
CA PRO A 216 -20.39 -20.99 6.11
C PRO A 216 -19.25 -21.34 5.15
N LEU A 217 -18.35 -20.42 4.95
CA LEU A 217 -17.18 -20.63 4.12
C LEU A 217 -16.25 -21.66 4.77
N PRO A 218 -15.50 -22.43 3.96
CA PRO A 218 -14.51 -23.37 4.50
C PRO A 218 -13.55 -22.68 5.46
N GLU A 219 -13.24 -23.35 6.55
CA GLU A 219 -12.22 -22.86 7.48
C GLU A 219 -10.85 -22.88 6.81
N VAL A 220 -10.10 -21.83 7.03
CA VAL A 220 -8.77 -21.64 6.46
C VAL A 220 -7.74 -21.82 7.56
N ASP A 221 -6.83 -22.76 7.35
CA ASP A 221 -5.62 -22.90 8.14
C ASP A 221 -4.71 -21.69 7.89
N LEU A 222 -4.39 -20.93 8.93
CA LEU A 222 -3.63 -19.67 8.81
C LEU A 222 -2.20 -19.88 8.32
N ASP A 223 -1.56 -20.99 8.68
CA ASP A 223 -0.21 -21.31 8.22
C ASP A 223 -0.22 -21.61 6.71
N LYS A 224 -1.21 -22.35 6.24
CA LYS A 224 -1.41 -22.60 4.82
C LYS A 224 -1.77 -21.31 4.08
N TYR A 225 -2.61 -20.46 4.68
CA TYR A 225 -2.97 -19.17 4.11
C TYR A 225 -1.75 -18.29 3.89
N ARG A 226 -0.92 -18.11 4.90
CA ARG A 226 0.32 -17.30 4.81
C ARG A 226 1.31 -17.85 3.79
N ASN A 227 1.38 -19.17 3.67
CA ASN A 227 2.27 -19.84 2.72
C ASN A 227 1.66 -19.98 1.32
N SER A 228 0.39 -19.64 1.12
CA SER A 228 -0.31 -19.87 -0.16
C SER A 228 0.31 -19.11 -1.34
N SER A 229 0.81 -17.91 -1.12
CA SER A 229 1.50 -17.14 -2.15
C SER A 229 2.82 -17.81 -2.57
N ILE A 230 3.60 -18.30 -1.62
CA ILE A 230 4.85 -19.01 -1.87
C ILE A 230 4.56 -20.33 -2.59
N GLN A 231 3.56 -21.08 -2.13
CA GLN A 231 3.12 -22.32 -2.77
C GLN A 231 2.67 -22.10 -4.20
N GLY A 232 1.95 -21.01 -4.47
CA GLY A 232 1.54 -20.62 -5.82
C GLY A 232 2.73 -20.43 -6.79
N TYR A 233 3.84 -19.88 -6.30
CA TYR A 233 5.07 -19.80 -7.11
C TYR A 233 5.75 -21.16 -7.31
N LEU A 234 5.72 -22.03 -6.30
CA LEU A 234 6.31 -23.38 -6.40
C LEU A 234 5.49 -24.29 -7.34
N ASP A 235 4.18 -24.10 -7.37
CA ASP A 235 3.25 -24.88 -8.21
C ASP A 235 3.11 -24.32 -9.63
N TRP A 236 3.76 -23.21 -9.94
CA TRP A 236 3.72 -22.62 -11.27
C TRP A 236 4.45 -23.53 -12.27
N LYS A 237 3.68 -24.03 -13.25
CA LYS A 237 4.16 -24.93 -14.33
C LYS A 237 4.35 -24.16 -15.62
#